data_3d9a4a4c6bc75838294c0969ccd07bbe
#
_entry.id   3d9a4a4c6bc75838294c0969ccd07bbe
#
_cell.length_a   1.000
_cell.length_b   1.000
_cell.length_c   1.000
_cell.angle_alpha   90.00
_cell.angle_beta   90.00
_cell.angle_gamma   90.00
#
_symmetry.space_group_name_H-M   'P 1'
#
loop_
_entity.id
_entity.type
_entity.pdbx_description
1 polymer ?
#
loop_
_entity_poly.entity_id
_entity_poly.type
_entity_poly.pdbx_seq_one_letter_code
_entity_poly.pdbx_strand_id
1 'polypeptide(L)'
;MERHVKYRMKAGLKIAGAFLLLCCFASCGSYKVLNIDVLQPGEMNLGPGNVQVLFVDRKIIHEADSLSALQLYTALRLRRDDIVNCFYDGLRAALRSGVRPILMVKGLGLTPTYVPDGYEPKPISPAGINELKKITGLTHVLAVEYCKFGIDASSRLTLDSNLLVRLYDVEGNVVDSVRSDKLDALEHMRVGTDDYATICNFFYDCGVDYAERMTPTWKPEERRLYTGNRVLDLGFYYFDKEDTDEARRIWSAALNLKPKVAAKAAVNLAWLYEQEGNFSGAKALLEAALKTLGQSNANDKLSVYIKTYIDRLDKRIKDETKIMEQI
;
A
#
# COMPACT_ATOMS: atom_id res chain seq x y z
N MET A 1 -52.73 -35.08 -11.80
CA MET A 1 -51.66 -34.43 -11.01
C MET A 1 -50.39 -34.13 -11.81
N GLU A 2 -50.10 -34.86 -12.89
CA GLU A 2 -48.87 -34.67 -13.71
C GLU A 2 -48.87 -33.45 -14.66
N ARG A 3 -50.01 -32.92 -15.08
CA ARG A 3 -50.05 -31.74 -15.99
C ARG A 3 -49.65 -30.43 -15.32
N HIS A 4 -49.88 -30.26 -14.02
CA HIS A 4 -49.52 -29.03 -13.26
C HIS A 4 -48.04 -28.92 -12.96
N VAL A 5 -47.31 -30.05 -12.83
CA VAL A 5 -45.88 -30.08 -12.55
C VAL A 5 -45.07 -29.69 -13.80
N LYS A 6 -45.51 -30.11 -15.01
CA LYS A 6 -44.84 -29.74 -16.26
C LYS A 6 -44.92 -28.24 -16.62
N TYR A 7 -46.01 -27.55 -16.21
CA TYR A 7 -46.17 -26.11 -16.44
C TYR A 7 -45.28 -25.27 -15.49
N ARG A 8 -45.13 -25.70 -14.23
CA ARG A 8 -44.25 -25.02 -13.27
C ARG A 8 -42.78 -25.17 -13.62
N MET A 9 -42.33 -26.34 -14.10
CA MET A 9 -40.95 -26.53 -14.57
C MET A 9 -40.62 -25.68 -15.79
N LYS A 10 -41.54 -25.56 -16.79
CA LYS A 10 -41.32 -24.72 -17.97
C LYS A 10 -41.29 -23.23 -17.65
N ALA A 11 -42.05 -22.76 -16.67
CA ALA A 11 -42.01 -21.37 -16.20
C ALA A 11 -40.73 -21.06 -15.44
N GLY A 12 -40.28 -21.95 -14.54
CA GLY A 12 -39.01 -21.80 -13.81
C GLY A 12 -37.79 -21.78 -14.74
N LEU A 13 -37.76 -22.60 -15.77
CA LEU A 13 -36.67 -22.65 -16.76
C LEU A 13 -36.62 -21.37 -17.62
N LYS A 14 -37.77 -20.79 -17.98
CA LYS A 14 -37.83 -19.50 -18.71
C LYS A 14 -37.37 -18.31 -17.83
N ILE A 15 -37.71 -18.30 -16.56
CA ILE A 15 -37.28 -17.26 -15.61
C ILE A 15 -35.78 -17.37 -15.32
N ALA A 16 -35.25 -18.58 -15.14
CA ALA A 16 -33.81 -18.83 -14.98
C ALA A 16 -33.02 -18.43 -16.23
N GLY A 17 -33.53 -18.74 -17.43
CA GLY A 17 -32.93 -18.34 -18.72
C GLY A 17 -32.93 -16.83 -18.92
N ALA A 18 -34.04 -16.13 -18.55
CA ALA A 18 -34.12 -14.68 -18.62
C ALA A 18 -33.17 -13.99 -17.60
N PHE A 19 -33.00 -14.58 -16.40
CA PHE A 19 -32.07 -14.08 -15.40
C PHE A 19 -30.61 -14.29 -15.83
N LEU A 20 -30.28 -15.42 -16.44
CA LEU A 20 -28.96 -15.68 -16.99
C LEU A 20 -28.63 -14.73 -18.16
N LEU A 21 -29.60 -14.44 -19.04
CA LEU A 21 -29.46 -13.46 -20.11
C LEU A 21 -29.28 -12.03 -19.56
N LEU A 22 -30.02 -11.64 -18.52
CA LEU A 22 -29.85 -10.34 -17.86
C LEU A 22 -28.48 -10.20 -17.18
N CYS A 23 -27.95 -11.26 -16.57
CA CYS A 23 -26.61 -11.26 -16.00
C CYS A 23 -25.51 -11.12 -17.07
N CYS A 24 -25.70 -11.68 -18.26
CA CYS A 24 -24.77 -11.50 -19.38
C CYS A 24 -24.76 -10.06 -19.95
N PHE A 25 -25.89 -9.33 -19.86
CA PHE A 25 -25.93 -7.92 -20.25
C PHE A 25 -25.40 -6.95 -19.19
N ALA A 26 -25.35 -7.35 -17.92
CA ALA A 26 -24.81 -6.52 -16.84
C ALA A 26 -23.26 -6.47 -16.81
N SER A 27 -22.58 -7.32 -17.60
CA SER A 27 -21.11 -7.43 -17.63
C SER A 27 -20.44 -6.72 -18.80
N CYS A 28 -21.15 -5.92 -19.61
CA CYS A 28 -20.50 -5.08 -20.62
C CYS A 28 -19.93 -3.80 -20.00
N GLY A 29 -18.85 -3.93 -19.24
CA GLY A 29 -18.01 -2.80 -18.85
C GLY A 29 -17.50 -2.11 -20.12
N SER A 30 -17.83 -0.83 -20.30
CA SER A 30 -17.33 -0.05 -21.45
C SER A 30 -15.86 0.34 -21.29
N TYR A 31 -15.08 -0.40 -20.49
CA TYR A 31 -13.65 -0.20 -20.28
C TYR A 31 -12.96 -1.52 -19.86
N LYS A 32 -11.67 -1.56 -20.08
CA LYS A 32 -10.73 -2.55 -19.52
C LYS A 32 -9.97 -1.93 -18.37
N VAL A 33 -9.69 -2.72 -17.33
CA VAL A 33 -8.86 -2.31 -16.20
C VAL A 33 -7.43 -2.74 -16.48
N LEU A 34 -6.49 -1.82 -16.35
CA LEU A 34 -5.06 -2.06 -16.35
C LEU A 34 -4.55 -1.90 -14.93
N ASN A 35 -3.80 -2.89 -14.45
CA ASN A 35 -3.02 -2.77 -13.22
C ASN A 35 -1.62 -2.27 -13.59
N ILE A 36 -1.18 -1.21 -12.95
CA ILE A 36 0.13 -0.60 -13.15
C ILE A 36 0.82 -0.42 -11.81
N ASP A 37 2.14 -0.46 -11.83
CA ASP A 37 2.92 -0.11 -10.66
C ASP A 37 3.32 1.37 -10.75
N VAL A 38 3.02 2.12 -9.70
CA VAL A 38 3.32 3.55 -9.57
C VAL A 38 4.32 3.72 -8.44
N LEU A 39 5.45 4.36 -8.73
CA LEU A 39 6.42 4.70 -7.70
C LEU A 39 5.85 5.82 -6.84
N GLN A 40 5.75 5.58 -5.53
CA GLN A 40 5.33 6.55 -4.53
C GLN A 40 6.51 6.86 -3.61
N PRO A 41 6.71 8.12 -3.19
CA PRO A 41 7.78 8.48 -2.27
C PRO A 41 7.53 7.86 -0.89
N GLY A 42 8.59 7.57 -0.17
CA GLY A 42 8.52 7.33 1.26
C GLY A 42 8.02 8.57 2.01
N GLU A 43 7.52 8.38 3.21
CA GLU A 43 7.04 9.49 4.05
C GLU A 43 8.20 10.30 4.62
N MET A 44 9.36 9.67 4.80
CA MET A 44 10.56 10.24 5.40
C MET A 44 11.60 10.62 4.35
N ASN A 45 12.28 11.74 4.55
CA ASN A 45 13.47 12.10 3.80
C ASN A 45 14.71 11.77 4.66
N LEU A 46 15.42 10.70 4.32
CA LEU A 46 16.63 10.26 5.01
C LEU A 46 17.90 10.93 4.48
N GLY A 47 17.76 11.96 3.67
CA GLY A 47 18.86 12.66 3.04
C GLY A 47 19.45 11.91 1.84
N PRO A 48 20.32 12.57 1.05
CA PRO A 48 20.98 11.96 -0.11
C PRO A 48 22.10 10.99 0.29
N GLY A 49 22.48 10.10 -0.64
CA GLY A 49 23.65 9.22 -0.49
C GLY A 49 23.33 7.87 0.16
N ASN A 50 24.38 7.19 0.65
CA ASN A 50 24.24 5.87 1.24
C ASN A 50 23.68 5.95 2.66
N VAL A 51 22.47 5.47 2.85
CA VAL A 51 21.83 5.38 4.15
C VAL A 51 22.19 4.07 4.84
N GLN A 52 22.69 4.17 6.06
CA GLN A 52 22.99 3.04 6.92
C GLN A 52 22.24 3.19 8.26
N VAL A 53 21.42 2.20 8.57
CA VAL A 53 20.53 2.23 9.74
C VAL A 53 20.99 1.17 10.74
N LEU A 54 21.26 1.58 11.97
CA LEU A 54 21.45 0.66 13.09
C LEU A 54 20.06 0.30 13.67
N PHE A 55 19.73 -0.96 13.67
CA PHE A 55 18.55 -1.48 14.35
C PHE A 55 18.89 -1.85 15.79
N VAL A 56 18.16 -1.28 16.75
CA VAL A 56 18.35 -1.50 18.19
C VAL A 56 17.03 -1.94 18.83
N ASP A 57 17.05 -3.02 19.57
CA ASP A 57 15.97 -3.37 20.48
C ASP A 57 16.31 -2.92 21.90
N ARG A 58 15.57 -1.94 22.43
CA ARG A 58 15.78 -1.39 23.77
C ARG A 58 15.36 -2.32 24.90
N LYS A 59 14.57 -3.34 24.59
CA LYS A 59 14.07 -4.34 25.56
C LYS A 59 13.43 -3.70 26.82
N ILE A 60 12.65 -2.64 26.63
CA ILE A 60 11.83 -2.07 27.71
C ILE A 60 10.62 -2.98 27.90
N ILE A 61 10.41 -3.46 29.11
CA ILE A 61 9.38 -4.43 29.48
C ILE A 61 8.60 -3.88 30.68
N HIS A 62 7.28 -3.74 30.54
CA HIS A 62 6.43 -3.40 31.69
C HIS A 62 6.29 -4.61 32.61
N GLU A 63 6.16 -4.37 33.91
CA GLU A 63 6.10 -5.44 34.91
C GLU A 63 4.92 -6.40 34.65
N ALA A 64 3.73 -5.88 34.30
CA ALA A 64 2.58 -6.70 33.94
C ALA A 64 2.78 -7.54 32.66
N ASP A 65 3.60 -7.07 31.72
CA ASP A 65 3.85 -7.78 30.48
C ASP A 65 4.74 -9.01 30.67
N SER A 66 5.50 -9.09 31.78
CA SER A 66 6.35 -10.24 32.10
C SER A 66 5.55 -11.52 32.28
N LEU A 67 4.37 -11.43 32.93
CA LEU A 67 3.48 -12.57 33.12
C LEU A 67 2.81 -12.98 31.81
N SER A 68 2.34 -12.00 31.04
CA SER A 68 1.74 -12.22 29.71
C SER A 68 2.76 -12.86 28.74
N ALA A 69 4.01 -12.42 28.76
CA ALA A 69 5.08 -12.98 27.96
C ALA A 69 5.36 -14.46 28.34
N LEU A 70 5.30 -14.81 29.63
CA LEU A 70 5.47 -16.18 30.09
C LEU A 70 4.29 -17.07 29.65
N GLN A 71 3.05 -16.56 29.73
CA GLN A 71 1.85 -17.27 29.27
C GLN A 71 1.91 -17.54 27.77
N LEU A 72 2.31 -16.55 26.98
CA LEU A 72 2.50 -16.68 25.54
C LEU A 72 3.56 -17.72 25.17
N TYR A 73 4.72 -17.64 25.84
CA TYR A 73 5.76 -18.66 25.62
C TYR A 73 5.28 -20.05 25.95
N THR A 74 4.54 -20.21 27.05
CA THR A 74 4.00 -21.49 27.45
C THR A 74 2.97 -22.05 26.45
N ALA A 75 2.08 -21.18 25.95
CA ALA A 75 1.02 -21.54 25.01
C ALA A 75 1.52 -21.74 23.57
N LEU A 76 2.35 -20.83 23.07
CA LEU A 76 2.71 -20.72 21.65
C LEU A 76 4.21 -20.93 21.36
N ARG A 77 5.03 -21.11 22.38
CA ARG A 77 6.52 -21.13 22.27
C ARG A 77 7.11 -19.86 21.67
N LEU A 78 6.37 -18.76 21.68
CA LEU A 78 6.74 -17.49 21.09
C LEU A 78 7.36 -16.57 22.15
N ARG A 79 8.55 -16.05 21.86
CA ARG A 79 9.25 -15.08 22.68
C ARG A 79 9.11 -13.68 22.11
N ARG A 80 9.22 -12.66 22.96
CA ARG A 80 9.30 -11.27 22.51
C ARG A 80 10.39 -11.04 21.46
N ASP A 81 11.56 -11.64 21.66
CA ASP A 81 12.70 -11.51 20.73
C ASP A 81 12.39 -12.11 19.35
N ASP A 82 11.55 -13.15 19.26
CA ASP A 82 11.12 -13.73 17.99
C ASP A 82 10.27 -12.73 17.21
N ILE A 83 9.36 -12.03 17.87
CA ILE A 83 8.50 -11.00 17.29
C ILE A 83 9.34 -9.84 16.73
N VAL A 84 10.28 -9.33 17.53
CA VAL A 84 11.18 -8.25 17.12
C VAL A 84 12.09 -8.70 15.97
N ASN A 85 12.49 -9.98 15.94
CA ASN A 85 13.25 -10.54 14.82
C ASN A 85 12.41 -10.63 13.54
N CYS A 86 11.13 -11.05 13.62
CA CYS A 86 10.24 -11.10 12.46
C CYS A 86 10.04 -9.69 11.88
N PHE A 87 9.81 -8.67 12.72
CA PHE A 87 9.75 -7.28 12.30
C PHE A 87 11.05 -6.82 11.62
N TYR A 88 12.21 -7.11 12.24
CA TYR A 88 13.52 -6.78 11.65
C TYR A 88 13.74 -7.44 10.29
N ASP A 89 13.36 -8.70 10.15
CA ASP A 89 13.57 -9.46 8.91
C ASP A 89 12.69 -8.91 7.77
N GLY A 90 11.45 -8.56 8.03
CA GLY A 90 10.56 -7.90 7.07
C GLY A 90 11.10 -6.54 6.63
N LEU A 91 11.45 -5.71 7.60
CA LEU A 91 12.04 -4.39 7.36
C LEU A 91 13.34 -4.49 6.53
N ARG A 92 14.26 -5.38 6.92
CA ARG A 92 15.52 -5.59 6.22
C ARG A 92 15.31 -6.10 4.79
N ALA A 93 14.39 -7.03 4.59
CA ALA A 93 14.10 -7.58 3.27
C ALA A 93 13.56 -6.48 2.34
N ALA A 94 12.61 -5.68 2.79
CA ALA A 94 12.02 -4.60 2.01
C ALA A 94 13.03 -3.49 1.70
N LEU A 95 13.80 -3.04 2.69
CA LEU A 95 14.81 -1.99 2.50
C LEU A 95 15.97 -2.44 1.56
N ARG A 96 16.29 -3.73 1.53
CA ARG A 96 17.30 -4.26 0.64
C ARG A 96 16.83 -4.35 -0.81
N SER A 97 15.54 -4.63 -1.03
CA SER A 97 14.93 -4.79 -2.35
C SER A 97 14.30 -3.50 -2.89
N GLY A 98 14.26 -2.44 -2.10
CA GLY A 98 13.69 -1.15 -2.48
C GLY A 98 14.42 -0.46 -3.63
N VAL A 99 13.81 0.57 -4.20
CA VAL A 99 14.37 1.38 -5.29
C VAL A 99 15.71 2.01 -4.88
N ARG A 100 15.79 2.43 -3.62
CA ARG A 100 17.04 2.85 -2.98
C ARG A 100 17.38 1.84 -1.87
N PRO A 101 18.35 0.96 -2.07
CA PRO A 101 18.77 0.02 -1.03
C PRO A 101 19.31 0.74 0.21
N ILE A 102 18.76 0.41 1.37
CA ILE A 102 19.21 0.91 2.67
C ILE A 102 19.87 -0.24 3.42
N LEU A 103 21.12 -0.02 3.85
CA LEU A 103 21.83 -1.02 4.61
C LEU A 103 21.39 -1.01 6.07
N MET A 104 20.84 -2.14 6.54
CA MET A 104 20.53 -2.33 7.94
C MET A 104 21.58 -3.17 8.67
N VAL A 105 22.05 -2.66 9.79
CA VAL A 105 22.96 -3.35 10.70
C VAL A 105 22.21 -3.63 12.00
N LYS A 106 22.15 -4.90 12.41
CA LYS A 106 21.52 -5.27 13.68
C LYS A 106 22.51 -5.00 14.82
N GLY A 107 22.12 -4.13 15.75
CA GLY A 107 22.87 -3.86 16.95
C GLY A 107 22.88 -5.05 17.91
N LEU A 108 23.81 -5.04 18.85
CA LEU A 108 23.79 -5.99 19.96
C LEU A 108 22.54 -5.74 20.79
N GLY A 109 21.89 -6.82 21.24
CA GLY A 109 20.74 -6.73 22.11
C GLY A 109 21.11 -6.02 23.44
N LEU A 110 20.32 -5.02 23.81
CA LEU A 110 20.48 -4.36 25.12
C LEU A 110 19.96 -5.27 26.24
N THR A 111 20.45 -5.03 27.44
CA THR A 111 19.93 -5.71 28.64
C THR A 111 18.48 -5.30 28.86
N PRO A 112 17.56 -6.25 29.17
CA PRO A 112 16.19 -5.93 29.48
C PRO A 112 16.08 -4.92 30.63
N THR A 113 15.22 -3.92 30.46
CA THR A 113 14.92 -2.91 31.50
C THR A 113 13.45 -3.06 31.86
N TYR A 114 13.19 -3.42 33.12
CA TYR A 114 11.84 -3.53 33.66
C TYR A 114 11.38 -2.16 34.17
N VAL A 115 10.17 -1.79 33.82
CA VAL A 115 9.57 -0.48 34.15
C VAL A 115 8.16 -0.67 34.70
N PRO A 116 7.68 0.24 35.59
CA PRO A 116 6.29 0.20 36.03
C PRO A 116 5.28 0.27 34.91
N ASP A 117 4.10 -0.29 35.15
CA ASP A 117 3.00 -0.21 34.19
C ASP A 117 2.61 1.22 33.91
N GLY A 118 2.30 1.49 32.62
CA GLY A 118 2.00 2.85 32.15
C GLY A 118 3.22 3.74 31.89
N TYR A 119 4.44 3.24 32.10
CA TYR A 119 5.64 3.97 31.73
C TYR A 119 5.72 4.18 30.22
N GLU A 120 5.80 5.44 29.78
CA GLU A 120 6.02 5.81 28.39
C GLU A 120 7.53 5.89 28.10
N PRO A 121 8.09 5.07 27.21
CA PRO A 121 9.52 5.12 26.89
C PRO A 121 9.92 6.49 26.35
N LYS A 122 10.83 7.16 27.04
CA LYS A 122 11.43 8.41 26.56
C LYS A 122 12.34 8.10 25.36
N PRO A 123 12.44 9.02 24.38
CA PRO A 123 13.41 8.92 23.31
C PRO A 123 14.83 8.68 23.85
N ILE A 124 15.67 8.00 23.05
CA ILE A 124 17.10 7.88 23.36
C ILE A 124 17.70 9.28 23.36
N SER A 125 18.49 9.59 24.37
CA SER A 125 19.14 10.90 24.44
C SER A 125 20.17 11.07 23.31
N PRO A 126 20.45 12.32 22.86
CA PRO A 126 21.51 12.57 21.88
C PRO A 126 22.88 11.98 22.29
N ALA A 127 23.20 11.98 23.59
CA ALA A 127 24.39 11.31 24.09
C ALA A 127 24.36 9.79 23.87
N GLY A 128 23.20 9.15 24.10
CA GLY A 128 23.00 7.73 23.82
C GLY A 128 23.11 7.40 22.34
N ILE A 129 22.55 8.23 21.46
CA ILE A 129 22.71 8.08 20.00
C ILE A 129 24.17 8.22 19.61
N ASN A 130 24.90 9.18 20.17
CA ASN A 130 26.34 9.36 19.90
C ASN A 130 27.19 8.15 20.32
N GLU A 131 26.84 7.48 21.42
CA GLU A 131 27.50 6.22 21.80
C GLU A 131 27.23 5.10 20.79
N LEU A 132 26.00 4.96 20.31
CA LEU A 132 25.63 3.98 19.28
C LEU A 132 26.33 4.23 17.96
N LYS A 133 26.56 5.50 17.59
CA LYS A 133 27.29 5.92 16.37
C LYS A 133 28.76 5.54 16.32
N LYS A 134 29.41 5.31 17.43
CA LYS A 134 30.80 4.83 17.45
C LYS A 134 30.98 3.53 16.68
N ILE A 135 29.88 2.86 16.38
CA ILE A 135 29.81 1.79 15.40
C ILE A 135 29.78 2.45 14.01
N THR A 136 30.86 2.44 13.32
CA THR A 136 31.22 3.20 12.11
C THR A 136 30.19 3.28 10.99
N GLY A 137 30.03 4.47 10.39
CA GLY A 137 29.34 4.72 9.12
C GLY A 137 27.84 4.82 9.18
N LEU A 138 27.23 4.79 10.36
CA LEU A 138 25.78 4.87 10.55
C LEU A 138 25.27 6.28 10.33
N THR A 139 24.15 6.39 9.60
CA THR A 139 23.45 7.64 9.36
C THR A 139 22.20 7.78 10.23
N HIS A 140 21.61 6.67 10.65
CA HIS A 140 20.38 6.65 11.43
C HIS A 140 20.38 5.52 12.46
N VAL A 141 19.56 5.65 13.50
CA VAL A 141 19.28 4.59 14.48
C VAL A 141 17.78 4.33 14.49
N LEU A 142 17.36 3.09 14.20
CA LEU A 142 16.00 2.64 14.35
C LEU A 142 15.88 1.82 15.61
N ALA A 143 15.11 2.31 16.58
CA ALA A 143 14.92 1.63 17.85
C ALA A 143 13.50 1.07 17.99
N VAL A 144 13.40 -0.22 18.35
CA VAL A 144 12.19 -0.76 18.95
C VAL A 144 12.23 -0.32 20.42
N GLU A 145 11.44 0.71 20.73
CA GLU A 145 11.39 1.33 22.05
C GLU A 145 10.63 0.45 23.02
N TYR A 146 9.55 -0.13 22.55
CA TYR A 146 8.65 -0.94 23.33
C TYR A 146 7.96 -1.96 22.41
N CYS A 147 7.80 -3.17 22.91
CA CYS A 147 7.04 -4.21 22.24
C CYS A 147 6.22 -4.95 23.32
N LYS A 148 4.94 -4.61 23.40
CA LYS A 148 3.96 -5.37 24.16
C LYS A 148 3.35 -6.43 23.24
N PHE A 149 3.11 -7.57 23.81
CA PHE A 149 2.45 -8.65 23.16
C PHE A 149 1.66 -9.45 24.19
N GLY A 150 0.36 -9.54 24.04
CA GLY A 150 -0.54 -10.22 24.95
C GLY A 150 -1.67 -10.94 24.21
N ILE A 151 -2.26 -11.92 24.89
CA ILE A 151 -3.49 -12.56 24.42
C ILE A 151 -4.62 -12.09 25.33
N ASP A 152 -5.65 -11.46 24.76
CA ASP A 152 -6.89 -11.24 25.48
C ASP A 152 -7.71 -12.53 25.48
N ALA A 153 -7.74 -13.20 26.63
CA ALA A 153 -8.47 -14.43 26.81
C ALA A 153 -9.99 -14.24 26.97
N SER A 154 -10.48 -13.01 27.10
CA SER A 154 -11.89 -12.70 27.40
C SER A 154 -12.83 -12.86 26.20
N SER A 155 -12.31 -12.81 24.98
CA SER A 155 -13.12 -12.95 23.78
C SER A 155 -12.31 -13.45 22.57
N ARG A 156 -12.21 -14.76 22.41
CA ARG A 156 -11.60 -15.41 21.23
C ARG A 156 -10.15 -14.95 20.96
N LEU A 157 -9.23 -15.28 21.87
CA LEU A 157 -7.77 -15.15 21.67
C LEU A 157 -7.41 -14.02 20.68
N THR A 158 -7.67 -12.77 21.06
CA THR A 158 -7.26 -11.62 20.28
C THR A 158 -5.84 -11.25 20.66
N LEU A 159 -5.01 -11.01 19.64
CA LEU A 159 -3.67 -10.55 19.84
C LEU A 159 -3.71 -9.04 20.22
N ASP A 160 -3.31 -8.72 21.45
CA ASP A 160 -3.04 -7.33 21.84
C ASP A 160 -1.55 -7.05 21.62
N SER A 161 -1.23 -6.31 20.56
CA SER A 161 0.14 -5.94 20.25
C SER A 161 0.29 -4.42 20.28
N ASN A 162 1.34 -3.95 20.90
CA ASN A 162 1.73 -2.55 20.90
C ASN A 162 3.23 -2.45 20.64
N LEU A 163 3.59 -2.06 19.44
CA LEU A 163 4.96 -1.86 19.01
C LEU A 163 5.21 -0.35 18.86
N LEU A 164 6.13 0.20 19.62
CA LEU A 164 6.61 1.58 19.46
C LEU A 164 7.99 1.56 18.81
N VAL A 165 8.07 2.14 17.63
CA VAL A 165 9.31 2.28 16.86
C VAL A 165 9.64 3.75 16.69
N ARG A 166 10.92 4.13 16.88
CA ARG A 166 11.43 5.47 16.61
C ARG A 166 12.66 5.41 15.73
N LEU A 167 12.70 6.31 14.77
CA LEU A 167 13.87 6.57 13.93
C LEU A 167 14.56 7.85 14.39
N TYR A 168 15.86 7.78 14.56
CA TYR A 168 16.70 8.90 14.98
C TYR A 168 17.71 9.23 13.90
N ASP A 169 17.98 10.52 13.70
CA ASP A 169 19.08 11.00 12.88
C ASP A 169 20.42 10.92 13.65
N VAL A 170 21.46 11.40 12.98
CA VAL A 170 22.82 11.43 13.57
C VAL A 170 22.99 12.46 14.71
N GLU A 171 22.17 13.45 14.79
CA GLU A 171 22.14 14.46 15.87
C GLU A 171 21.36 13.97 17.08
N GLY A 172 20.59 12.88 16.94
CA GLY A 172 19.74 12.29 17.97
C GLY A 172 18.34 12.89 18.01
N ASN A 173 17.93 13.57 16.93
CA ASN A 173 16.54 14.01 16.79
C ASN A 173 15.67 12.83 16.37
N VAL A 174 14.43 12.82 16.85
CA VAL A 174 13.43 11.85 16.41
C VAL A 174 12.91 12.28 15.04
N VAL A 175 13.26 11.51 14.01
CA VAL A 175 12.79 11.72 12.62
C VAL A 175 11.39 11.17 12.45
N ASP A 176 11.11 10.01 13.07
CA ASP A 176 9.81 9.35 13.02
C ASP A 176 9.50 8.62 14.32
N SER A 177 8.21 8.52 14.67
CA SER A 177 7.73 7.79 15.83
C SER A 177 6.38 7.17 15.52
N VAL A 178 6.32 5.85 15.44
CA VAL A 178 5.13 5.10 15.06
C VAL A 178 4.79 4.07 16.12
N ARG A 179 3.48 3.96 16.42
CA ARG A 179 2.90 2.87 17.19
C ARG A 179 2.19 1.88 16.28
N SER A 180 2.11 0.62 16.67
CA SER A 180 1.44 -0.44 15.90
C SER A 180 -0.03 -0.19 15.60
N ASP A 181 -0.72 0.62 16.43
CA ASP A 181 -2.10 1.06 16.21
C ASP A 181 -2.27 1.98 14.97
N LYS A 182 -1.19 2.47 14.42
CA LYS A 182 -1.14 3.31 13.20
C LYS A 182 -0.56 2.59 11.98
N LEU A 183 -0.01 1.40 12.16
CA LEU A 183 0.38 0.54 11.06
C LEU A 183 -0.88 -0.16 10.55
N ASP A 184 -1.28 0.05 9.31
CA ASP A 184 -2.57 -0.41 8.72
C ASP A 184 -2.82 -1.94 8.78
N ALA A 185 -1.84 -2.72 9.26
CA ALA A 185 -1.89 -4.17 9.36
C ALA A 185 -2.72 -4.73 10.53
N LEU A 186 -3.33 -3.90 11.39
CA LEU A 186 -3.99 -4.34 12.63
C LEU A 186 -5.50 -4.57 12.49
N GLU A 187 -5.96 -5.33 11.53
CA GLU A 187 -7.25 -6.00 11.67
C GLU A 187 -7.10 -7.19 12.62
N HIS A 188 -8.02 -7.33 13.57
CA HIS A 188 -8.05 -8.34 14.62
C HIS A 188 -7.69 -9.77 14.12
N MET A 189 -6.46 -10.18 14.35
CA MET A 189 -6.06 -11.54 14.06
C MET A 189 -6.80 -12.53 14.97
N ARG A 190 -7.44 -13.50 14.35
CA ARG A 190 -7.95 -14.70 15.06
C ARG A 190 -6.82 -15.70 15.15
N VAL A 191 -6.35 -15.96 16.35
CA VAL A 191 -5.35 -16.99 16.63
C VAL A 191 -5.96 -18.38 16.28
N GLY A 192 -5.34 -19.11 15.39
CA GLY A 192 -5.73 -20.45 14.91
C GLY A 192 -4.61 -21.48 15.13
N THR A 193 -4.69 -22.64 14.51
CA THR A 193 -3.83 -23.81 14.78
C THR A 193 -2.36 -23.67 14.32
N ASP A 194 -1.97 -22.58 13.62
CA ASP A 194 -0.59 -22.34 13.18
C ASP A 194 -0.10 -20.94 13.63
N ASP A 195 -0.19 -20.74 14.93
CA ASP A 195 -0.14 -19.41 15.55
C ASP A 195 1.23 -18.74 15.44
N TYR A 196 2.32 -19.50 15.58
CA TYR A 196 3.68 -18.93 15.49
C TYR A 196 3.95 -18.31 14.12
N ALA A 197 3.72 -19.05 13.05
CA ALA A 197 3.96 -18.57 11.68
C ALA A 197 3.06 -17.38 11.34
N THR A 198 1.81 -17.41 11.74
CA THR A 198 0.83 -16.34 11.52
C THR A 198 1.25 -15.06 12.22
N ILE A 199 1.68 -15.15 13.49
CA ILE A 199 2.14 -13.99 14.26
C ILE A 199 3.47 -13.45 13.69
N CYS A 200 4.42 -14.32 13.36
CA CYS A 200 5.65 -13.90 12.72
C CYS A 200 5.43 -13.22 11.37
N ASN A 201 4.55 -13.74 10.54
CA ASN A 201 4.20 -13.12 9.26
C ASN A 201 3.59 -11.73 9.47
N PHE A 202 2.70 -11.58 10.46
CA PHE A 202 2.13 -10.28 10.79
C PHE A 202 3.21 -9.24 11.15
N PHE A 203 4.15 -9.58 12.05
CA PHE A 203 5.22 -8.64 12.41
C PHE A 203 6.24 -8.44 11.28
N TYR A 204 6.44 -9.45 10.44
CA TYR A 204 7.21 -9.31 9.21
C TYR A 204 6.57 -8.27 8.28
N ASP A 205 5.26 -8.36 8.06
CA ASP A 205 4.51 -7.40 7.24
C ASP A 205 4.55 -5.99 7.85
N CYS A 206 4.43 -5.86 9.19
CA CYS A 206 4.65 -4.57 9.86
C CYS A 206 6.04 -3.99 9.59
N GLY A 207 7.07 -4.84 9.49
CA GLY A 207 8.42 -4.43 9.10
C GLY A 207 8.49 -3.94 7.66
N VAL A 208 7.82 -4.63 6.75
CA VAL A 208 7.69 -4.23 5.33
C VAL A 208 6.99 -2.88 5.23
N ASP A 209 5.84 -2.70 5.89
CA ASP A 209 5.08 -1.46 5.89
C ASP A 209 5.91 -0.29 6.44
N TYR A 210 6.70 -0.53 7.50
CA TYR A 210 7.59 0.50 8.02
C TYR A 210 8.69 0.87 7.02
N ALA A 211 9.23 -0.09 6.27
CA ALA A 211 10.22 0.16 5.24
C ALA A 211 9.68 1.07 4.11
N GLU A 212 8.41 0.91 3.76
CA GLU A 212 7.74 1.73 2.74
C GLU A 212 7.65 3.21 3.12
N ARG A 213 7.71 3.53 4.42
CA ARG A 213 7.79 4.90 4.90
C ARG A 213 9.19 5.50 4.71
N MET A 214 10.23 4.67 4.64
CA MET A 214 11.64 5.07 4.58
C MET A 214 12.19 5.24 3.17
N THR A 215 11.57 4.59 2.16
CA THR A 215 12.09 4.56 0.80
C THR A 215 10.97 4.58 -0.22
N PRO A 216 11.20 5.13 -1.43
CA PRO A 216 10.21 5.05 -2.51
C PRO A 216 9.85 3.60 -2.81
N THR A 217 8.56 3.35 -2.99
CA THR A 217 8.01 2.00 -3.15
C THR A 217 7.03 1.94 -4.32
N TRP A 218 7.07 0.83 -5.07
CA TRP A 218 6.11 0.57 -6.12
C TRP A 218 4.77 0.13 -5.52
N LYS A 219 3.68 0.85 -5.86
CA LYS A 219 2.31 0.53 -5.42
C LYS A 219 1.43 0.23 -6.62
N PRO A 220 0.61 -0.83 -6.57
CA PRO A 220 -0.33 -1.12 -7.64
C PRO A 220 -1.44 -0.07 -7.69
N GLU A 221 -1.73 0.42 -8.88
CA GLU A 221 -2.84 1.32 -9.16
C GLU A 221 -3.60 0.86 -10.40
N GLU A 222 -4.91 1.15 -10.42
CA GLU A 222 -5.77 0.81 -11.56
C GLU A 222 -5.93 2.00 -12.49
N ARG A 223 -5.86 1.71 -13.80
CA ARG A 223 -6.24 2.63 -14.89
C ARG A 223 -7.33 2.00 -15.74
N ARG A 224 -8.15 2.85 -16.36
CA ARG A 224 -9.22 2.40 -17.26
C ARG A 224 -8.91 2.76 -18.70
N LEU A 225 -8.93 1.79 -19.58
CA LEU A 225 -8.97 2.01 -21.01
C LEU A 225 -10.41 1.81 -21.50
N TYR A 226 -11.00 2.87 -22.03
CA TYR A 226 -12.38 2.84 -22.50
C TYR A 226 -12.52 2.17 -23.85
N THR A 227 -13.54 1.34 -23.96
CA THR A 227 -13.98 0.56 -25.12
C THR A 227 -15.48 0.76 -25.33
N GLY A 228 -16.13 -0.09 -26.13
CA GLY A 228 -17.58 -0.04 -26.35
C GLY A 228 -18.02 1.00 -27.40
N ASN A 229 -17.08 1.41 -28.25
CA ASN A 229 -17.31 2.17 -29.47
C ASN A 229 -16.32 1.73 -30.52
N ARG A 230 -16.75 1.59 -31.78
CA ARG A 230 -15.91 1.03 -32.89
C ARG A 230 -14.53 1.69 -32.97
N VAL A 231 -14.43 3.02 -32.76
CA VAL A 231 -13.14 3.73 -32.85
C VAL A 231 -12.29 3.47 -31.61
N LEU A 232 -12.90 3.45 -30.41
CA LEU A 232 -12.18 3.13 -29.18
C LEU A 232 -11.70 1.68 -29.16
N ASP A 233 -12.54 0.76 -29.66
CA ASP A 233 -12.22 -0.67 -29.77
C ASP A 233 -11.07 -0.90 -30.76
N LEU A 234 -11.06 -0.17 -31.89
CA LEU A 234 -9.97 -0.25 -32.87
C LEU A 234 -8.64 0.27 -32.27
N GLY A 235 -8.65 1.40 -31.55
CA GLY A 235 -7.47 1.89 -30.87
C GLY A 235 -6.98 0.92 -29.80
N PHE A 236 -7.91 0.29 -29.04
CA PHE A 236 -7.57 -0.74 -28.07
C PHE A 236 -6.95 -1.98 -28.73
N TYR A 237 -7.44 -2.39 -29.90
CA TYR A 237 -6.86 -3.51 -30.66
C TYR A 237 -5.40 -3.28 -31.01
N TYR A 238 -5.03 -2.08 -31.48
CA TYR A 238 -3.63 -1.76 -31.77
C TYR A 238 -2.78 -1.64 -30.50
N PHE A 239 -3.35 -1.05 -29.46
CA PHE A 239 -2.70 -1.00 -28.13
C PHE A 239 -2.37 -2.42 -27.60
N ASP A 240 -3.31 -3.35 -27.70
CA ASP A 240 -3.15 -4.76 -27.29
C ASP A 240 -2.10 -5.51 -28.16
N LYS A 241 -1.79 -4.99 -29.34
CA LYS A 241 -0.73 -5.45 -30.24
C LYS A 241 0.60 -4.70 -30.05
N GLU A 242 0.71 -3.91 -28.99
CA GLU A 242 1.88 -3.08 -28.69
C GLU A 242 2.17 -1.99 -29.74
N ASP A 243 1.25 -1.76 -30.70
CA ASP A 243 1.31 -0.65 -31.66
C ASP A 243 0.69 0.62 -31.05
N THR A 244 1.44 1.21 -30.12
CA THR A 244 0.98 2.39 -29.38
C THR A 244 0.84 3.64 -30.26
N ASP A 245 1.62 3.75 -31.34
CA ASP A 245 1.55 4.88 -32.27
C ASP A 245 0.25 4.87 -33.05
N GLU A 246 -0.16 3.73 -33.56
CA GLU A 246 -1.42 3.60 -34.26
C GLU A 246 -2.61 3.74 -33.31
N ALA A 247 -2.53 3.18 -32.10
CA ALA A 247 -3.54 3.39 -31.06
C ALA A 247 -3.70 4.90 -30.75
N ARG A 248 -2.60 5.61 -30.60
CA ARG A 248 -2.56 7.07 -30.40
C ARG A 248 -3.23 7.82 -31.53
N ARG A 249 -2.88 7.48 -32.78
CA ARG A 249 -3.45 8.10 -33.99
C ARG A 249 -4.97 7.94 -34.01
N ILE A 250 -5.47 6.76 -33.72
CA ILE A 250 -6.90 6.43 -33.73
C ILE A 250 -7.63 7.17 -32.61
N TRP A 251 -7.12 7.13 -31.36
CA TRP A 251 -7.76 7.81 -30.24
C TRP A 251 -7.69 9.33 -30.38
N SER A 252 -6.63 9.89 -31.00
CA SER A 252 -6.55 11.31 -31.30
C SER A 252 -7.63 11.74 -32.30
N ALA A 253 -7.90 10.95 -33.34
CA ALA A 253 -9.00 11.21 -34.26
C ALA A 253 -10.38 11.17 -33.56
N ALA A 254 -10.52 10.32 -32.53
CA ALA A 254 -11.75 10.20 -31.75
C ALA A 254 -12.07 11.42 -30.88
N LEU A 255 -11.11 12.30 -30.61
CA LEU A 255 -11.34 13.57 -29.87
C LEU A 255 -12.31 14.51 -30.60
N ASN A 256 -12.48 14.38 -31.91
CA ASN A 256 -13.40 15.18 -32.71
C ASN A 256 -14.82 14.57 -32.82
N LEU A 257 -15.08 13.47 -32.10
CA LEU A 257 -16.38 12.80 -32.11
C LEU A 257 -17.32 13.40 -31.03
N LYS A 258 -18.46 12.73 -30.79
CA LYS A 258 -19.42 13.15 -29.77
C LYS A 258 -18.75 13.27 -28.39
N PRO A 259 -19.13 14.26 -27.56
CA PRO A 259 -18.43 14.62 -26.31
C PRO A 259 -18.07 13.41 -25.41
N LYS A 260 -18.99 12.45 -25.24
CA LYS A 260 -18.75 11.28 -24.39
C LYS A 260 -17.72 10.28 -25.00
N VAL A 261 -17.65 10.18 -26.33
CA VAL A 261 -16.64 9.36 -27.01
C VAL A 261 -15.29 10.05 -26.98
N ALA A 262 -15.27 11.35 -27.24
CA ALA A 262 -14.07 12.19 -27.16
C ALA A 262 -13.44 12.15 -25.75
N ALA A 263 -14.26 12.26 -24.70
CA ALA A 263 -13.77 12.16 -23.32
C ALA A 263 -13.19 10.79 -22.97
N LYS A 264 -13.80 9.71 -23.46
CA LYS A 264 -13.26 8.35 -23.30
C LYS A 264 -11.94 8.18 -24.05
N ALA A 265 -11.83 8.71 -25.28
CA ALA A 265 -10.58 8.72 -26.06
C ALA A 265 -9.48 9.53 -25.35
N ALA A 266 -9.85 10.66 -24.75
CA ALA A 266 -8.92 11.48 -23.95
C ALA A 266 -8.36 10.70 -22.75
N VAL A 267 -9.17 9.89 -22.06
CA VAL A 267 -8.69 9.02 -20.98
C VAL A 267 -7.69 8.00 -21.49
N ASN A 268 -7.97 7.35 -22.64
CA ASN A 268 -7.06 6.38 -23.24
C ASN A 268 -5.72 7.03 -23.66
N LEU A 269 -5.77 8.24 -24.23
CA LEU A 269 -4.58 9.01 -24.60
C LEU A 269 -3.80 9.49 -23.37
N ALA A 270 -4.50 9.92 -22.31
CA ALA A 270 -3.87 10.34 -21.07
C ALA A 270 -3.03 9.21 -20.45
N TRP A 271 -3.49 7.96 -20.59
CA TRP A 271 -2.71 6.80 -20.21
C TRP A 271 -1.40 6.68 -21.00
N LEU A 272 -1.41 6.89 -22.31
CA LEU A 272 -0.18 6.87 -23.11
C LEU A 272 0.80 7.98 -22.70
N TYR A 273 0.29 9.20 -22.44
CA TYR A 273 1.11 10.27 -21.91
C TYR A 273 1.66 9.97 -20.52
N GLU A 274 0.88 9.32 -19.65
CA GLU A 274 1.34 8.90 -18.33
C GLU A 274 2.49 7.89 -18.43
N GLN A 275 2.41 6.92 -19.36
CA GLN A 275 3.49 5.96 -19.62
C GLN A 275 4.79 6.62 -20.09
N GLU A 276 4.69 7.73 -20.81
CA GLU A 276 5.82 8.53 -21.30
C GLU A 276 6.38 9.48 -20.24
N GLY A 277 5.83 9.49 -19.01
CA GLY A 277 6.19 10.45 -17.99
C GLY A 277 5.64 11.86 -18.23
N ASN A 278 4.83 12.07 -19.25
CA ASN A 278 4.21 13.37 -19.56
C ASN A 278 2.92 13.59 -18.77
N PHE A 279 3.04 13.66 -17.44
CA PHE A 279 1.88 13.80 -16.53
C PHE A 279 1.14 15.13 -16.75
N SER A 280 1.85 16.21 -17.05
CA SER A 280 1.25 17.51 -17.34
C SER A 280 0.42 17.48 -18.62
N GLY A 281 0.89 16.80 -19.67
CA GLY A 281 0.17 16.59 -20.92
C GLY A 281 -1.08 15.72 -20.71
N ALA A 282 -0.96 14.62 -19.95
CA ALA A 282 -2.07 13.77 -19.58
C ALA A 282 -3.16 14.56 -18.83
N LYS A 283 -2.77 15.36 -17.84
CA LYS A 283 -3.67 16.22 -17.07
C LYS A 283 -4.40 17.23 -17.94
N ALA A 284 -3.68 18.00 -18.78
CA ALA A 284 -4.27 18.99 -19.67
C ALA A 284 -5.32 18.37 -20.61
N LEU A 285 -5.06 17.16 -21.11
CA LEU A 285 -5.99 16.43 -21.96
C LEU A 285 -7.28 16.03 -21.21
N LEU A 286 -7.16 15.58 -19.97
CA LEU A 286 -8.29 15.21 -19.12
C LEU A 286 -9.13 16.44 -18.71
N GLU A 287 -8.50 17.57 -18.42
CA GLU A 287 -9.18 18.84 -18.13
C GLU A 287 -9.98 19.34 -19.34
N ALA A 288 -9.40 19.26 -20.54
CA ALA A 288 -10.11 19.56 -21.78
C ALA A 288 -11.32 18.63 -22.00
N ALA A 289 -11.17 17.34 -21.68
CA ALA A 289 -12.26 16.37 -21.76
C ALA A 289 -13.41 16.71 -20.80
N LEU A 290 -13.11 17.10 -19.55
CA LEU A 290 -14.13 17.56 -18.60
C LEU A 290 -14.88 18.80 -19.11
N LYS A 291 -14.17 19.76 -19.67
CA LYS A 291 -14.76 20.97 -20.26
C LYS A 291 -15.71 20.61 -21.42
N THR A 292 -15.32 19.67 -22.26
CA THR A 292 -16.13 19.17 -23.39
C THR A 292 -17.39 18.43 -22.92
N LEU A 293 -17.34 17.67 -21.83
CA LEU A 293 -18.51 17.02 -21.25
C LEU A 293 -19.53 17.99 -20.68
N GLY A 294 -19.12 19.19 -20.24
CA GLY A 294 -19.95 20.24 -19.70
C GLY A 294 -20.53 19.95 -18.32
N GLN A 295 -21.14 21.00 -17.72
CA GLN A 295 -21.66 20.93 -16.35
C GLN A 295 -22.85 19.95 -16.18
N SER A 296 -23.65 19.72 -17.21
CA SER A 296 -24.79 18.78 -17.17
C SER A 296 -24.39 17.34 -16.89
N ASN A 297 -23.12 16.97 -17.12
CA ASN A 297 -22.58 15.65 -16.89
C ASN A 297 -21.60 15.58 -15.68
N ALA A 298 -21.58 16.59 -14.84
CA ALA A 298 -20.60 16.71 -13.75
C ALA A 298 -20.56 15.51 -12.77
N ASN A 299 -21.70 14.84 -12.60
CA ASN A 299 -21.87 13.68 -11.72
C ASN A 299 -21.96 12.34 -12.48
N ASP A 300 -21.75 12.33 -13.81
CA ASP A 300 -21.64 11.07 -14.57
C ASP A 300 -20.37 10.31 -14.12
N LYS A 301 -20.47 8.99 -14.07
CA LYS A 301 -19.36 8.08 -13.68
C LYS A 301 -18.06 8.34 -14.44
N LEU A 302 -18.15 8.76 -15.72
CA LEU A 302 -16.99 9.14 -16.52
C LEU A 302 -16.34 10.43 -16.00
N SER A 303 -17.13 11.46 -15.73
CA SER A 303 -16.63 12.74 -15.19
C SER A 303 -16.00 12.58 -13.82
N VAL A 304 -16.61 11.77 -12.94
CA VAL A 304 -16.04 11.44 -11.63
C VAL A 304 -14.70 10.71 -11.78
N TYR A 305 -14.62 9.72 -12.67
CA TYR A 305 -13.35 9.02 -12.92
C TYR A 305 -12.27 9.96 -13.46
N ILE A 306 -12.59 10.85 -14.42
CA ILE A 306 -11.62 11.80 -14.97
C ILE A 306 -11.09 12.74 -13.89
N LYS A 307 -11.95 13.26 -12.99
CA LYS A 307 -11.51 14.09 -11.84
C LYS A 307 -10.55 13.31 -10.94
N THR A 308 -10.92 12.09 -10.55
CA THR A 308 -10.02 11.24 -9.74
C THR A 308 -8.69 10.96 -10.44
N TYR A 309 -8.70 10.82 -11.76
CA TYR A 309 -7.46 10.61 -12.51
C TYR A 309 -6.59 11.87 -12.55
N ILE A 310 -7.18 13.05 -12.70
CA ILE A 310 -6.48 14.34 -12.59
C ILE A 310 -5.82 14.47 -11.20
N ASP A 311 -6.56 14.18 -10.13
CA ASP A 311 -6.03 14.24 -8.75
C ASP A 311 -4.82 13.29 -8.57
N ARG A 312 -4.87 12.10 -9.17
CA ARG A 312 -3.75 11.15 -9.17
C ARG A 312 -2.54 11.69 -9.94
N LEU A 313 -2.73 12.30 -11.10
CA LEU A 313 -1.65 12.91 -11.87
C LEU A 313 -1.03 14.10 -11.13
N ASP A 314 -1.85 14.93 -10.47
CA ASP A 314 -1.38 16.02 -9.61
C ASP A 314 -0.54 15.53 -8.43
N LYS A 315 -0.95 14.41 -7.83
CA LYS A 315 -0.15 13.74 -6.81
C LYS A 315 1.19 13.27 -7.40
N ARG A 316 1.19 12.60 -8.55
CA ARG A 316 2.41 12.10 -9.20
C ARG A 316 3.41 13.21 -9.55
N ILE A 317 2.92 14.34 -10.07
CA ILE A 317 3.77 15.51 -10.37
C ILE A 317 4.47 16.02 -9.10
N LYS A 318 3.75 16.06 -7.96
CA LYS A 318 4.34 16.45 -6.66
C LYS A 318 5.29 15.40 -6.11
N ASP A 319 4.95 14.13 -6.31
CA ASP A 319 5.72 13.01 -5.79
C ASP A 319 7.06 12.83 -6.53
N GLU A 320 7.15 13.18 -7.83
CA GLU A 320 8.42 13.14 -8.58
C GLU A 320 9.54 13.92 -7.90
N THR A 321 9.26 15.14 -7.44
CA THR A 321 10.27 15.95 -6.75
C THR A 321 10.76 15.25 -5.48
N LYS A 322 9.83 14.72 -4.67
CA LYS A 322 10.18 13.99 -3.44
C LYS A 322 10.97 12.72 -3.72
N ILE A 323 10.58 11.97 -4.76
CA ILE A 323 11.28 10.74 -5.17
C ILE A 323 12.71 11.08 -5.57
N MET A 324 12.91 12.13 -6.37
CA MET A 324 14.25 12.56 -6.78
C MET A 324 15.14 12.99 -5.61
N GLU A 325 14.56 13.52 -4.53
CA GLU A 325 15.29 13.83 -3.29
C GLU A 325 15.64 12.59 -2.46
N GLN A 326 14.91 11.48 -2.66
CA GLN A 326 15.05 10.25 -1.89
C GLN A 326 15.91 9.19 -2.57
N ILE A 327 16.19 9.30 -3.85
CA ILE A 327 17.04 8.39 -4.65
C ILE A 327 18.46 8.95 -4.75
#